data_ec3990725c3721c36e07b3cf4b89b0e0
#
_entry.id   ec3990725c3721c36e07b3cf4b89b0e0
#
_cell.length_a   1.000
_cell.length_b   1.000
_cell.length_c   1.000
_cell.angle_alpha   90.00
_cell.angle_beta   90.00
_cell.angle_gamma   90.00
#
_symmetry.space_group_name_H-M   'P 1'
#
loop_
_entity.id
_entity.type
_entity.pdbx_description
1 polymer ?
#
loop_
_entity_poly.entity_id
_entity_poly.type
_entity_poly.pdbx_seq_one_letter_code
_entity_poly.pdbx_strand_id
1 'polypeptide(L)'
;MKKLTANFFPAEEQKNGYIGKANITIANAIRLNGISVFMPEAGGIHISFPEFGEGENRASYVIPKSKEAYEAMLDVVAKAVANEKHFGFTTGEYGPHMEVHGKPVNEPYADARFSIDVADLCTLYGLTTRVVNYKTDGKDRSFVSVDKPTIATYENAEGEKQYRPAFEGRVSVWTDKEGVEQKRDWGQLMQGLVLAERKKILDRKPALEDQVKNAESRTAPAQENAAPAKER
;
A
#
# COMPACT_ATOMS: atom_id res chain seq x y z
N MET A 1 0.51 10.58 -19.43
CA MET A 1 0.12 9.29 -20.07
C MET A 1 0.44 8.14 -19.12
N LYS A 2 -0.56 7.30 -18.71
CA LYS A 2 -0.38 6.12 -17.81
C LYS A 2 0.11 4.94 -18.63
N LYS A 3 1.26 4.38 -18.32
CA LYS A 3 1.78 3.20 -18.99
C LYS A 3 1.64 2.00 -18.07
N LEU A 4 0.83 1.02 -18.44
CA LEU A 4 0.78 -0.28 -17.80
C LEU A 4 1.55 -1.30 -18.64
N THR A 5 2.33 -2.14 -17.96
CA THR A 5 2.96 -3.32 -18.57
C THR A 5 2.78 -4.49 -17.62
N ALA A 6 2.73 -5.70 -18.13
CA ALA A 6 2.66 -6.90 -17.31
C ALA A 6 3.72 -7.92 -17.76
N ASN A 7 4.15 -8.75 -16.80
CA ASN A 7 4.88 -9.99 -17.05
C ASN A 7 4.07 -11.14 -16.47
N PHE A 8 3.92 -12.20 -17.23
CA PHE A 8 3.25 -13.42 -16.81
C PHE A 8 4.26 -14.53 -16.52
N PHE A 9 3.99 -15.31 -15.49
CA PHE A 9 4.78 -16.44 -15.03
C PHE A 9 3.82 -17.65 -14.94
N PRO A 10 3.88 -18.59 -15.88
CA PRO A 10 3.00 -19.75 -15.90
C PRO A 10 3.26 -20.62 -14.67
N ALA A 11 2.19 -21.22 -14.14
CA ALA A 11 2.28 -22.22 -13.10
C ALA A 11 2.75 -23.56 -13.68
N GLU A 12 3.55 -24.31 -12.90
CA GLU A 12 3.94 -25.68 -13.25
C GLU A 12 2.72 -26.62 -13.25
N GLU A 13 1.83 -26.47 -12.28
CA GLU A 13 0.55 -27.20 -12.23
C GLU A 13 -0.62 -26.23 -12.33
N GLN A 14 -1.50 -26.50 -13.29
CA GLN A 14 -2.74 -25.75 -13.47
C GLN A 14 -3.88 -26.51 -12.80
N LYS A 15 -4.56 -25.85 -11.84
CA LYS A 15 -5.73 -26.43 -11.14
C LYS A 15 -6.84 -25.39 -11.01
N ASN A 16 -8.09 -25.84 -11.21
CA ASN A 16 -9.28 -24.99 -11.03
C ASN A 16 -9.21 -23.68 -11.82
N GLY A 17 -8.70 -23.75 -13.06
CA GLY A 17 -8.52 -22.59 -13.92
C GLY A 17 -7.34 -21.68 -13.57
N TYR A 18 -6.62 -21.90 -12.47
CA TYR A 18 -5.39 -21.15 -12.16
C TYR A 18 -4.30 -21.52 -13.17
N ILE A 19 -3.74 -20.51 -13.86
CA ILE A 19 -2.72 -20.70 -14.90
C ILE A 19 -1.35 -20.10 -14.55
N GLY A 20 -1.27 -19.29 -13.49
CA GLY A 20 0.00 -18.71 -13.06
C GLY A 20 -0.14 -17.38 -12.35
N LYS A 21 0.97 -16.66 -12.24
CA LYS A 21 1.04 -15.34 -11.61
C LYS A 21 1.48 -14.27 -12.60
N ALA A 22 1.07 -13.04 -12.34
CA ALA A 22 1.53 -11.88 -13.08
C ALA A 22 2.05 -10.79 -12.14
N ASN A 23 2.91 -9.94 -12.69
CA ASN A 23 3.26 -8.66 -12.10
C ASN A 23 2.85 -7.55 -13.05
N ILE A 24 2.21 -6.50 -12.54
CA ILE A 24 1.87 -5.29 -13.28
C ILE A 24 2.82 -4.17 -12.89
N THR A 25 3.34 -3.44 -13.86
CA THR A 25 4.15 -2.24 -13.63
C THR A 25 3.41 -1.01 -14.13
N ILE A 26 3.20 -0.05 -13.22
CA ILE A 26 2.51 1.22 -13.45
C ILE A 26 3.56 2.29 -13.76
N ALA A 27 3.48 2.91 -14.95
CA ALA A 27 4.29 4.04 -15.39
C ALA A 27 5.81 3.84 -15.17
N ASN A 28 6.29 2.60 -15.27
CA ASN A 28 7.67 2.20 -14.94
C ASN A 28 8.12 2.59 -13.51
N ALA A 29 7.20 2.96 -12.64
CA ALA A 29 7.43 3.50 -11.30
C ALA A 29 7.08 2.52 -10.18
N ILE A 30 5.92 1.89 -10.25
CA ILE A 30 5.40 1.00 -9.21
C ILE A 30 5.14 -0.38 -9.82
N ARG A 31 5.65 -1.41 -9.18
CA ARG A 31 5.36 -2.80 -9.51
C ARG A 31 4.38 -3.38 -8.50
N LEU A 32 3.31 -3.98 -8.99
CA LEU A 32 2.38 -4.82 -8.26
C LEU A 32 2.82 -6.28 -8.48
N ASN A 33 3.00 -7.04 -7.41
CA ASN A 33 3.51 -8.40 -7.46
C ASN A 33 2.44 -9.43 -7.09
N GLY A 34 2.60 -10.65 -7.57
CA GLY A 34 1.87 -11.82 -7.10
C GLY A 34 0.39 -11.86 -7.49
N ILE A 35 0.00 -11.18 -8.56
CA ILE A 35 -1.36 -11.21 -9.10
C ILE A 35 -1.63 -12.62 -9.62
N SER A 36 -2.64 -13.30 -9.10
CA SER A 36 -3.05 -14.63 -9.58
C SER A 36 -3.86 -14.50 -10.86
N VAL A 37 -3.56 -15.35 -11.83
CA VAL A 37 -4.19 -15.36 -13.16
C VAL A 37 -4.95 -16.65 -13.34
N PHE A 38 -6.21 -16.54 -13.75
CA PHE A 38 -7.12 -17.66 -13.96
C PHE A 38 -7.68 -17.62 -15.38
N MET A 39 -7.84 -18.80 -15.97
CA MET A 39 -8.55 -19.03 -17.24
C MET A 39 -9.57 -20.15 -17.00
N PRO A 40 -10.84 -19.81 -16.69
CA PRO A 40 -11.88 -20.79 -16.47
C PRO A 40 -12.24 -21.50 -17.78
N GLU A 41 -12.90 -22.67 -17.69
CA GLU A 41 -13.32 -23.48 -18.85
C GLU A 41 -14.23 -22.71 -19.81
N ALA A 42 -15.03 -21.78 -19.31
CA ALA A 42 -15.86 -20.89 -20.11
C ALA A 42 -15.07 -19.89 -20.97
N GLY A 43 -13.74 -19.87 -20.82
CA GLY A 43 -12.85 -18.94 -21.50
C GLY A 43 -12.71 -17.59 -20.80
N GLY A 44 -11.83 -16.76 -21.35
CA GLY A 44 -11.48 -15.46 -20.79
C GLY A 44 -10.41 -15.54 -19.71
N ILE A 45 -9.84 -14.40 -19.37
CA ILE A 45 -8.84 -14.26 -18.31
C ILE A 45 -9.43 -13.48 -17.15
N HIS A 46 -9.16 -13.95 -15.93
CA HIS A 46 -9.48 -13.25 -14.69
C HIS A 46 -8.19 -13.05 -13.88
N ILE A 47 -8.13 -11.94 -13.14
CA ILE A 47 -7.03 -11.65 -12.23
C ILE A 47 -7.56 -11.46 -10.82
N SER A 48 -6.77 -11.93 -9.85
CA SER A 48 -7.00 -11.68 -8.42
C SER A 48 -5.75 -11.08 -7.81
N PHE A 49 -5.92 -9.96 -7.13
CA PHE A 49 -4.83 -9.30 -6.43
C PHE A 49 -4.53 -10.03 -5.12
N PRO A 50 -3.28 -9.93 -4.61
CA PRO A 50 -2.93 -10.56 -3.35
C PRO A 50 -3.76 -9.98 -2.20
N GLU A 51 -4.20 -10.87 -1.32
CA GLU A 51 -5.12 -10.60 -0.22
C GLU A 51 -4.44 -10.86 1.13
N PHE A 52 -5.01 -10.29 2.19
CA PHE A 52 -4.66 -10.54 3.58
C PHE A 52 -5.93 -10.79 4.41
N GLY A 53 -5.74 -11.33 5.62
CA GLY A 53 -6.85 -11.75 6.48
C GLY A 53 -7.41 -13.13 6.11
N GLU A 54 -8.40 -13.57 6.89
CA GLU A 54 -9.04 -14.88 6.73
C GLU A 54 -10.58 -14.74 6.73
N GLY A 55 -11.25 -15.66 6.05
CA GLY A 55 -12.71 -15.72 5.99
C GLY A 55 -13.34 -14.42 5.47
N GLU A 56 -14.32 -13.90 6.21
CA GLU A 56 -15.04 -12.65 5.88
C GLU A 56 -14.19 -11.38 6.04
N ASN A 57 -13.05 -11.47 6.74
CA ASN A 57 -12.13 -10.35 6.93
C ASN A 57 -11.03 -10.27 5.85
N ARG A 58 -11.22 -10.96 4.74
CA ARG A 58 -10.32 -10.85 3.60
C ARG A 58 -10.38 -9.46 2.96
N ALA A 59 -9.20 -8.91 2.70
CA ALA A 59 -9.07 -7.65 1.98
C ALA A 59 -7.86 -7.72 1.03
N SER A 60 -7.93 -6.98 -0.06
CA SER A 60 -6.84 -6.93 -1.04
C SER A 60 -5.83 -5.84 -0.69
N TYR A 61 -4.55 -6.12 -0.92
CA TYR A 61 -3.49 -5.10 -0.85
C TYR A 61 -3.55 -4.09 -2.00
N VAL A 62 -4.23 -4.43 -3.09
CA VAL A 62 -4.39 -3.57 -4.27
C VAL A 62 -5.86 -3.54 -4.66
N ILE A 63 -6.47 -2.37 -4.64
CA ILE A 63 -7.87 -2.19 -5.03
C ILE A 63 -7.92 -1.23 -6.23
N PRO A 64 -8.35 -1.68 -7.42
CA PRO A 64 -8.62 -0.80 -8.56
C PRO A 64 -9.69 0.24 -8.20
N LYS A 65 -9.47 1.50 -8.61
CA LYS A 65 -10.37 2.61 -8.28
C LYS A 65 -11.67 2.62 -9.09
N SER A 66 -11.70 1.92 -10.21
CA SER A 66 -12.87 1.83 -11.09
C SER A 66 -12.87 0.52 -11.88
N LYS A 67 -13.99 0.22 -12.52
CA LYS A 67 -14.10 -0.90 -13.43
C LYS A 67 -13.14 -0.76 -14.62
N GLU A 68 -13.02 0.43 -15.17
CA GLU A 68 -12.12 0.75 -16.28
C GLU A 68 -10.64 0.56 -15.88
N ALA A 69 -10.29 0.91 -14.62
CA ALA A 69 -8.96 0.66 -14.09
C ALA A 69 -8.66 -0.85 -13.96
N TYR A 70 -9.64 -1.63 -13.50
CA TYR A 70 -9.53 -3.09 -13.44
C TYR A 70 -9.39 -3.70 -14.83
N GLU A 71 -10.25 -3.29 -15.77
CA GLU A 71 -10.23 -3.78 -17.16
C GLU A 71 -8.90 -3.46 -17.86
N ALA A 72 -8.32 -2.29 -17.60
CA ALA A 72 -7.01 -1.94 -18.11
C ALA A 72 -5.88 -2.83 -17.55
N MET A 73 -5.94 -3.16 -16.25
CA MET A 73 -5.01 -4.10 -15.64
C MET A 73 -5.18 -5.52 -16.17
N LEU A 74 -6.43 -5.95 -16.37
CA LEU A 74 -6.77 -7.24 -16.95
C LEU A 74 -6.25 -7.36 -18.39
N ASP A 75 -6.45 -6.34 -19.23
CA ASP A 75 -6.02 -6.30 -20.63
C ASP A 75 -4.51 -6.49 -20.78
N VAL A 76 -3.70 -5.77 -19.99
CA VAL A 76 -2.25 -5.93 -20.05
C VAL A 76 -1.77 -7.31 -19.57
N VAL A 77 -2.49 -7.92 -18.61
CA VAL A 77 -2.18 -9.29 -18.17
C VAL A 77 -2.59 -10.30 -19.24
N ALA A 78 -3.78 -10.15 -19.84
CA ALA A 78 -4.25 -11.03 -20.91
C ALA A 78 -3.28 -11.05 -22.09
N LYS A 79 -2.77 -9.89 -22.48
CA LYS A 79 -1.75 -9.78 -23.54
C LYS A 79 -0.41 -10.36 -23.14
N ALA A 80 0.00 -10.21 -21.87
CA ALA A 80 1.18 -10.88 -21.38
C ALA A 80 1.05 -12.41 -21.39
N VAL A 81 -0.13 -12.96 -21.09
CA VAL A 81 -0.43 -14.39 -21.22
C VAL A 81 -0.33 -14.86 -22.68
N ALA A 82 -0.84 -14.06 -23.63
CA ALA A 82 -0.72 -14.32 -25.08
C ALA A 82 0.69 -14.04 -25.63
N ASN A 83 1.64 -13.65 -24.80
CA ASN A 83 3.01 -13.29 -25.19
C ASN A 83 3.09 -12.05 -26.12
N GLU A 84 2.08 -11.17 -26.02
CA GLU A 84 2.01 -9.92 -26.78
C GLU A 84 2.57 -8.76 -25.97
N LYS A 85 3.27 -7.84 -26.62
CA LYS A 85 3.71 -6.59 -25.98
C LYS A 85 2.57 -5.59 -26.03
N HIS A 86 2.08 -5.16 -24.86
CA HIS A 86 1.03 -4.15 -24.78
C HIS A 86 1.38 -3.03 -23.79
N PHE A 87 0.93 -1.81 -24.16
CA PHE A 87 1.03 -0.62 -23.33
C PHE A 87 -0.36 -0.03 -23.16
N GLY A 88 -1.00 -0.25 -22.01
CA GLY A 88 -2.41 0.06 -21.82
C GLY A 88 -2.75 1.51 -21.51
N PHE A 89 -1.92 2.21 -20.74
CA PHE A 89 -2.13 3.61 -20.33
C PHE A 89 -0.82 4.33 -20.11
N THR A 90 -0.86 5.66 -20.27
CA THR A 90 0.29 6.47 -19.88
C THR A 90 -0.17 7.62 -18.99
N THR A 91 0.36 7.75 -17.78
CA THR A 91 0.17 8.93 -16.93
C THR A 91 1.38 9.81 -16.99
N GLY A 92 1.18 11.11 -17.16
CA GLY A 92 2.16 12.18 -16.95
C GLY A 92 3.58 11.91 -17.47
N GLU A 93 4.30 12.91 -17.75
CA GLU A 93 5.65 12.84 -18.31
C GLU A 93 6.65 12.14 -17.37
N TYR A 94 6.38 12.11 -16.05
CA TYR A 94 7.36 11.77 -15.01
C TYR A 94 6.86 10.76 -13.96
N GLY A 95 5.87 9.93 -14.31
CA GLY A 95 5.34 8.85 -13.47
C GLY A 95 3.97 9.15 -12.84
N PRO A 96 3.46 8.25 -11.98
CA PRO A 96 2.13 8.39 -11.40
C PRO A 96 2.11 9.42 -10.28
N HIS A 97 1.02 10.18 -10.20
CA HIS A 97 0.69 10.93 -8.99
C HIS A 97 0.41 9.95 -7.86
N MET A 98 0.92 10.24 -6.65
CA MET A 98 0.69 9.44 -5.45
C MET A 98 0.17 10.33 -4.33
N GLU A 99 -0.91 9.90 -3.67
CA GLU A 99 -1.46 10.54 -2.50
C GLU A 99 -1.49 9.53 -1.34
N VAL A 100 -0.95 9.94 -0.18
CA VAL A 100 -0.84 9.07 0.99
C VAL A 100 -1.89 9.47 2.02
N HIS A 101 -2.64 8.47 2.49
CA HIS A 101 -3.61 8.61 3.57
C HIS A 101 -3.16 7.77 4.74
N GLY A 102 -3.12 8.36 5.93
CA GLY A 102 -2.67 7.69 7.15
C GLY A 102 -3.66 7.79 8.29
N LYS A 103 -3.63 6.81 9.18
CA LYS A 103 -4.31 6.85 10.47
C LYS A 103 -3.39 6.33 11.58
N PRO A 104 -3.38 6.95 12.77
CA PRO A 104 -2.65 6.41 13.91
C PRO A 104 -3.30 5.10 14.37
N VAL A 105 -2.48 4.17 14.83
CA VAL A 105 -2.93 2.93 15.45
C VAL A 105 -2.16 2.71 16.75
N ASN A 106 -2.69 1.92 17.65
CA ASN A 106 -2.03 1.52 18.89
C ASN A 106 -1.85 0.00 18.86
N GLU A 107 -0.87 -0.46 18.09
CA GLU A 107 -0.59 -1.87 17.90
C GLU A 107 0.85 -2.17 18.33
N PRO A 108 1.16 -3.40 18.78
CA PRO A 108 2.50 -3.75 19.25
C PRO A 108 3.61 -3.51 18.21
N TYR A 109 3.29 -3.56 16.93
CA TYR A 109 4.24 -3.50 15.83
C TYR A 109 3.96 -2.39 14.82
N ALA A 110 3.02 -1.48 15.13
CA ALA A 110 2.71 -0.34 14.26
C ALA A 110 2.22 0.86 15.07
N ASP A 111 2.69 2.05 14.74
CA ASP A 111 2.19 3.32 15.27
C ASP A 111 1.21 4.03 14.32
N ALA A 112 1.27 3.68 13.05
CA ALA A 112 0.32 4.15 12.05
C ALA A 112 0.20 3.18 10.87
N ARG A 113 -0.96 3.20 10.22
CA ARG A 113 -1.26 2.48 8.97
C ARG A 113 -1.54 3.45 7.85
N PHE A 114 -1.12 3.08 6.63
CA PHE A 114 -1.23 3.93 5.45
C PHE A 114 -1.79 3.19 4.26
N SER A 115 -2.45 3.97 3.40
CA SER A 115 -2.74 3.60 2.02
C SER A 115 -2.15 4.64 1.07
N ILE A 116 -1.87 4.24 -0.16
CA ILE A 116 -1.38 5.12 -1.21
C ILE A 116 -2.30 5.01 -2.41
N ASP A 117 -2.89 6.12 -2.77
CA ASP A 117 -3.59 6.28 -4.03
C ASP A 117 -2.57 6.48 -5.15
N VAL A 118 -2.63 5.63 -6.17
CA VAL A 118 -1.77 5.71 -7.35
C VAL A 118 -2.59 6.21 -8.51
N ALA A 119 -2.52 7.51 -8.74
CA ALA A 119 -3.36 8.21 -9.71
C ALA A 119 -4.86 7.86 -9.54
N ASP A 120 -5.58 7.69 -10.62
CA ASP A 120 -6.95 7.20 -10.69
C ASP A 120 -7.03 5.67 -10.94
N LEU A 121 -5.90 4.96 -10.76
CA LEU A 121 -5.77 3.56 -11.15
C LEU A 121 -6.07 2.60 -10.00
N CYS A 122 -5.40 2.75 -8.87
CA CYS A 122 -5.60 1.87 -7.72
C CYS A 122 -5.20 2.52 -6.39
N THR A 123 -5.70 1.93 -5.30
CA THR A 123 -5.23 2.20 -3.94
C THR A 123 -4.41 1.00 -3.44
N LEU A 124 -3.25 1.27 -2.86
CA LEU A 124 -2.33 0.31 -2.25
C LEU A 124 -2.50 0.34 -0.74
N TYR A 125 -2.70 -0.81 -0.12
CA TYR A 125 -2.94 -0.96 1.32
C TYR A 125 -1.85 -1.77 2.02
N GLY A 126 -1.83 -1.69 3.36
CA GLY A 126 -0.99 -2.54 4.21
C GLY A 126 0.38 -1.96 4.52
N LEU A 127 0.63 -0.67 4.23
CA LEU A 127 1.81 0.01 4.74
C LEU A 127 1.65 0.34 6.21
N THR A 128 2.69 0.10 6.99
CA THR A 128 2.73 0.46 8.41
C THR A 128 4.03 1.17 8.75
N THR A 129 4.02 1.94 9.84
CA THR A 129 5.24 2.51 10.41
C THR A 129 5.41 2.05 11.85
N ARG A 130 6.66 1.99 12.29
CA ARG A 130 7.04 1.76 13.68
C ARG A 130 8.37 2.41 14.00
N VAL A 131 8.57 2.75 15.27
CA VAL A 131 9.88 3.18 15.78
C VAL A 131 10.69 1.92 16.10
N VAL A 132 11.88 1.83 15.52
CA VAL A 132 12.85 0.77 15.80
C VAL A 132 13.98 1.38 16.65
N ASN A 133 14.13 0.86 17.86
CA ASN A 133 15.21 1.25 18.78
C ASN A 133 16.36 0.25 18.63
N TYR A 134 17.59 0.75 18.61
CA TYR A 134 18.79 -0.07 18.52
C TYR A 134 19.97 0.59 19.25
N LYS A 135 21.01 -0.20 19.55
CA LYS A 135 22.23 0.30 20.16
C LYS A 135 23.37 0.23 19.16
N THR A 136 24.11 1.33 19.05
CA THR A 136 25.34 1.40 18.27
C THR A 136 26.36 2.24 19.05
N ASP A 137 27.60 1.75 19.17
CA ASP A 137 28.70 2.39 19.90
C ASP A 137 28.32 2.77 21.33
N GLY A 138 27.54 1.90 22.02
CA GLY A 138 27.04 2.13 23.39
C GLY A 138 25.95 3.20 23.51
N LYS A 139 25.48 3.80 22.41
CA LYS A 139 24.42 4.82 22.38
C LYS A 139 23.11 4.25 21.90
N ASP A 140 22.03 4.60 22.58
CA ASP A 140 20.67 4.32 22.12
C ASP A 140 20.34 5.21 20.93
N ARG A 141 19.83 4.61 19.87
CA ARG A 141 19.39 5.28 18.64
C ARG A 141 18.03 4.75 18.24
N SER A 142 17.31 5.51 17.44
CA SER A 142 16.03 5.08 16.86
C SER A 142 15.90 5.57 15.41
N PHE A 143 15.13 4.82 14.63
CA PHE A 143 14.66 5.25 13.32
C PHE A 143 13.23 4.78 13.12
N VAL A 144 12.54 5.40 12.15
CA VAL A 144 11.20 4.97 11.77
C VAL A 144 11.32 4.02 10.59
N SER A 145 10.87 2.78 10.78
CA SER A 145 10.71 1.81 9.69
C SER A 145 9.38 2.05 8.98
N VAL A 146 9.39 1.91 7.65
CA VAL A 146 8.19 1.82 6.82
C VAL A 146 8.13 0.39 6.30
N ASP A 147 7.20 -0.39 6.87
CA ASP A 147 7.04 -1.79 6.53
C ASP A 147 5.98 -1.93 5.42
N LYS A 148 6.31 -2.75 4.42
CA LYS A 148 5.44 -3.07 3.28
C LYS A 148 4.82 -4.45 3.48
N PRO A 149 3.59 -4.67 3.00
CA PRO A 149 3.01 -6.01 3.04
C PRO A 149 3.82 -6.96 2.18
N THR A 150 4.16 -8.11 2.74
CA THR A 150 4.87 -9.18 2.03
C THR A 150 3.92 -10.34 1.70
N ILE A 151 4.12 -10.92 0.54
CA ILE A 151 3.34 -12.04 0.00
C ILE A 151 4.25 -13.17 -0.41
N ALA A 152 3.78 -14.40 -0.29
CA ALA A 152 4.45 -15.55 -0.89
C ALA A 152 4.25 -15.51 -2.41
N THR A 153 5.35 -15.50 -3.16
CA THR A 153 5.29 -15.38 -4.63
C THR A 153 5.52 -16.69 -5.35
N TYR A 154 6.45 -17.51 -4.90
CA TYR A 154 6.74 -18.83 -5.47
C TYR A 154 7.46 -19.68 -4.40
N GLU A 155 7.53 -20.98 -4.64
CA GLU A 155 8.38 -21.92 -3.91
C GLU A 155 9.64 -22.19 -4.74
N ASN A 156 10.79 -22.25 -4.07
CA ASN A 156 12.05 -22.65 -4.72
C ASN A 156 12.11 -24.19 -4.88
N ALA A 157 13.18 -24.69 -5.48
CA ALA A 157 13.36 -26.12 -5.71
C ALA A 157 13.42 -26.96 -4.40
N GLU A 158 13.75 -26.33 -3.29
CA GLU A 158 13.80 -26.89 -1.95
C GLU A 158 12.44 -26.85 -1.23
N GLY A 159 11.38 -26.32 -1.87
CA GLY A 159 10.04 -26.17 -1.28
C GLY A 159 9.89 -24.99 -0.34
N GLU A 160 10.86 -24.07 -0.32
CA GLU A 160 10.80 -22.89 0.54
C GLU A 160 10.01 -21.76 -0.14
N LYS A 161 9.09 -21.15 0.62
CA LYS A 161 8.31 -20.01 0.14
C LYS A 161 9.17 -18.77 0.06
N GLN A 162 9.22 -18.18 -1.13
CA GLN A 162 9.87 -16.90 -1.38
C GLN A 162 8.88 -15.76 -1.18
N TYR A 163 9.27 -14.78 -0.37
CA TYR A 163 8.44 -13.63 -0.04
C TYR A 163 8.92 -12.37 -0.76
N ARG A 164 7.97 -11.59 -1.27
CA ARG A 164 8.23 -10.27 -1.86
C ARG A 164 7.19 -9.26 -1.36
N PRO A 165 7.50 -7.97 -1.40
CA PRO A 165 6.46 -6.95 -1.18
C PRO A 165 5.30 -7.13 -2.16
N ALA A 166 4.05 -6.95 -1.71
CA ALA A 166 2.88 -6.98 -2.58
C ALA A 166 2.96 -5.90 -3.66
N PHE A 167 3.64 -4.79 -3.33
CA PHE A 167 3.99 -3.72 -4.26
C PHE A 167 5.31 -3.06 -3.86
N GLU A 168 6.01 -2.54 -4.85
CA GLU A 168 7.30 -1.89 -4.67
C GLU A 168 7.50 -0.70 -5.62
N GLY A 169 8.17 0.34 -5.17
CA GLY A 169 8.68 1.39 -6.04
C GLY A 169 9.94 0.92 -6.78
N ARG A 170 10.03 1.29 -8.03
CA ARG A 170 11.17 0.98 -8.90
C ARG A 170 12.06 2.21 -9.08
N VAL A 171 13.25 1.99 -9.58
CA VAL A 171 14.09 3.07 -10.10
C VAL A 171 13.75 3.28 -11.57
N SER A 172 13.30 4.48 -11.92
CA SER A 172 13.09 4.90 -13.31
C SER A 172 14.26 5.77 -13.78
N VAL A 173 14.70 5.52 -15.00
CA VAL A 173 15.71 6.35 -15.68
C VAL A 173 15.10 6.82 -16.99
N TRP A 174 15.25 8.11 -17.33
CA TRP A 174 14.79 8.67 -18.58
C TRP A 174 15.69 9.84 -18.99
N THR A 175 15.67 10.19 -20.27
CA THR A 175 16.35 11.39 -20.77
C THR A 175 15.33 12.51 -20.87
N ASP A 176 15.65 13.69 -20.33
CA ASP A 176 14.80 14.88 -20.43
C ASP A 176 14.91 15.54 -21.81
N LYS A 177 14.21 16.70 -21.98
CA LYS A 177 14.19 17.45 -23.25
C LYS A 177 15.53 18.08 -23.61
N GLU A 178 16.37 18.30 -22.61
CA GLU A 178 17.71 18.84 -22.74
C GLU A 178 18.76 17.73 -23.02
N GLY A 179 18.35 16.44 -23.10
CA GLY A 179 19.22 15.32 -23.35
C GLY A 179 19.96 14.81 -22.10
N VAL A 180 19.57 15.30 -20.91
CA VAL A 180 20.20 14.90 -19.64
C VAL A 180 19.51 13.67 -19.06
N GLU A 181 20.29 12.68 -18.65
CA GLU A 181 19.77 11.49 -17.97
C GLU A 181 19.23 11.88 -16.57
N GLN A 182 17.98 11.55 -16.32
CA GLN A 182 17.29 11.73 -15.07
C GLN A 182 17.01 10.38 -14.42
N LYS A 183 17.06 10.35 -13.08
CA LYS A 183 16.80 9.14 -12.29
C LYS A 183 15.84 9.46 -11.16
N ARG A 184 14.88 8.57 -10.91
CA ARG A 184 13.97 8.67 -9.77
C ARG A 184 13.79 7.31 -9.09
N ASP A 185 14.06 7.27 -7.80
CA ASP A 185 13.75 6.13 -6.94
C ASP A 185 12.34 6.31 -6.35
N TRP A 186 11.38 5.58 -6.91
CA TRP A 186 9.99 5.60 -6.47
C TRP A 186 9.78 4.94 -5.11
N GLY A 187 10.67 4.01 -4.72
CA GLY A 187 10.66 3.41 -3.40
C GLY A 187 10.99 4.41 -2.31
N GLN A 188 12.04 5.21 -2.52
CA GLN A 188 12.41 6.31 -1.62
C GLN A 188 11.34 7.40 -1.59
N LEU A 189 10.76 7.75 -2.75
CA LEU A 189 9.67 8.73 -2.81
C LEU A 189 8.46 8.29 -2.00
N MET A 190 7.99 7.04 -2.20
CA MET A 190 6.88 6.48 -1.42
C MET A 190 7.17 6.51 0.08
N GLN A 191 8.37 6.10 0.49
CA GLN A 191 8.79 6.13 1.89
C GLN A 191 8.77 7.56 2.45
N GLY A 192 9.29 8.53 1.71
CA GLY A 192 9.28 9.94 2.10
C GLY A 192 7.87 10.50 2.29
N LEU A 193 6.93 10.16 1.38
CA LEU A 193 5.54 10.57 1.49
C LEU A 193 4.85 9.95 2.73
N VAL A 194 5.07 8.67 3.00
CA VAL A 194 4.55 7.99 4.20
C VAL A 194 5.09 8.63 5.48
N LEU A 195 6.39 8.90 5.55
CA LEU A 195 7.00 9.55 6.72
C LEU A 195 6.50 10.98 6.94
N ALA A 196 6.28 11.73 5.86
CA ALA A 196 5.70 13.07 5.93
C ALA A 196 4.25 13.04 6.45
N GLU A 197 3.43 12.10 5.97
CA GLU A 197 2.06 11.94 6.46
C GLU A 197 2.02 11.42 7.89
N ARG A 198 2.89 10.47 8.26
CA ARG A 198 3.05 10.00 9.64
C ARG A 198 3.27 11.16 10.60
N LYS A 199 4.20 12.06 10.27
CA LYS A 199 4.47 13.24 11.09
C LYS A 199 3.20 14.06 11.30
N LYS A 200 2.44 14.36 10.24
CA LYS A 200 1.21 15.15 10.34
C LYS A 200 0.16 14.50 11.25
N ILE A 201 -0.07 13.19 11.14
CA ILE A 201 -1.11 12.50 11.91
C ILE A 201 -0.72 12.32 13.38
N LEU A 202 0.57 12.12 13.69
CA LEU A 202 1.04 12.00 15.06
C LEU A 202 1.13 13.37 15.76
N ASP A 203 1.49 14.43 15.05
CA ASP A 203 1.49 15.80 15.60
C ASP A 203 0.05 16.30 15.92
N ARG A 204 -0.98 15.76 15.25
CA ARG A 204 -2.40 16.07 15.53
C ARG A 204 -2.95 15.34 16.76
N LYS A 205 -2.37 14.20 17.13
CA LYS A 205 -2.87 13.36 18.22
C LYS A 205 -2.92 14.08 19.59
N PRO A 206 -1.89 14.85 20.02
CA PRO A 206 -1.94 15.62 21.27
C PRO A 206 -3.09 16.64 21.31
N ALA A 207 -3.33 17.34 20.20
CA ALA A 207 -4.39 18.34 20.12
C ALA A 207 -5.80 17.75 20.26
N LEU A 208 -6.02 16.52 19.82
CA LEU A 208 -7.30 15.81 19.97
C LEU A 208 -7.49 15.30 21.41
N GLU A 209 -6.46 14.75 22.04
CA GLU A 209 -6.49 14.32 23.44
C GLU A 209 -6.74 15.50 24.37
N ASP A 210 -6.16 16.67 24.11
CA ASP A 210 -6.41 17.90 24.85
C ASP A 210 -7.81 18.44 24.65
N GLN A 211 -8.39 18.32 23.46
CA GLN A 211 -9.78 18.68 23.18
C GLN A 211 -10.77 17.76 23.90
N VAL A 212 -10.51 16.45 23.94
CA VAL A 212 -11.33 15.49 24.69
C VAL A 212 -11.27 15.78 26.19
N LYS A 213 -10.09 15.97 26.76
CA LYS A 213 -9.91 16.33 28.18
C LYS A 213 -10.61 17.65 28.53
N ASN A 214 -10.53 18.64 27.65
CA ASN A 214 -11.22 19.93 27.82
C ASN A 214 -12.75 19.80 27.68
N ALA A 215 -13.26 18.88 26.87
CA ALA A 215 -14.68 18.59 26.76
C ALA A 215 -15.19 17.85 28.02
N GLU A 216 -14.45 16.87 28.51
CA GLU A 216 -14.78 16.13 29.75
C GLU A 216 -14.78 17.04 30.99
N SER A 217 -13.83 17.98 31.08
CA SER A 217 -13.76 18.95 32.19
C SER A 217 -14.91 19.95 32.17
N ARG A 218 -15.55 20.20 31.01
CA ARG A 218 -16.71 21.08 30.90
C ARG A 218 -18.04 20.39 31.19
N THR A 219 -18.08 19.05 31.19
CA THR A 219 -19.28 18.26 31.45
C THR A 219 -19.37 17.76 32.90
N ALA A 220 -18.41 18.08 33.78
CA ALA A 220 -18.52 17.81 35.21
C ALA A 220 -19.66 18.68 35.81
N PRO A 221 -20.69 18.09 36.42
CA PRO A 221 -21.77 18.87 37.01
C PRO A 221 -21.21 19.70 38.16
N ALA A 222 -21.59 21.00 38.18
CA ALA A 222 -21.31 21.88 39.31
C ALA A 222 -21.90 21.23 40.56
N GLN A 223 -21.07 20.93 41.56
CA GLN A 223 -21.54 20.53 42.88
C GLN A 223 -22.38 21.67 43.45
N GLU A 224 -23.66 21.41 43.54
CA GLU A 224 -24.66 22.25 44.19
C GLU A 224 -24.30 22.32 45.69
N ASN A 225 -23.78 23.46 46.14
CA ASN A 225 -23.52 23.73 47.54
C ASN A 225 -24.86 23.77 48.28
N ALA A 226 -25.23 22.66 48.90
CA ALA A 226 -26.36 22.62 49.83
C ALA A 226 -26.03 23.49 51.03
N ALA A 227 -26.77 24.57 51.19
CA ALA A 227 -26.73 25.43 52.36
C ALA A 227 -27.27 24.67 53.59
N PRO A 228 -26.69 24.87 54.80
CA PRO A 228 -27.16 24.19 55.99
C PRO A 228 -28.54 24.69 56.42
N ALA A 229 -29.46 23.76 56.68
CA ALA A 229 -30.77 24.05 57.27
C ALA A 229 -30.59 24.63 58.68
N LYS A 230 -31.20 25.80 58.96
CA LYS A 230 -31.33 26.33 60.30
C LYS A 230 -32.51 25.63 60.97
N GLU A 231 -32.19 24.90 62.06
CA GLU A 231 -33.23 24.49 63.04
C GLU A 231 -33.87 25.70 63.71
N ARG A 232 -35.23 25.65 63.81
CA ARG A 232 -36.04 26.24 64.85
C ARG A 232 -37.19 25.28 65.14
#